data_40e0c30cbd99a30f77f03e29aecf1ccc
#
_entry.id   40e0c30cbd99a30f77f03e29aecf1ccc
#
_cell.length_a   1.000
_cell.length_b   1.000
_cell.length_c   1.000
_cell.angle_alpha   90.00
_cell.angle_beta   90.00
_cell.angle_gamma   90.00
#
_symmetry.space_group_name_H-M   'P 1'
#
loop_
_entity.id
_entity.type
_entity.pdbx_description
1 polymer ?
#
loop_
_entity_poly.entity_id
_entity_poly.type
_entity_poly.pdbx_seq_one_letter_code
_entity_poly.pdbx_strand_id
1 'polypeptide(L)'
;MKWHNPPPRWTASEGHLTLETGDQTDFWRETHYGFIRDSGHFFHQEVEGDFTATVRFSGEYRALYDQAGLMVRLDERHWLKAGIEYTDGVQHLSVVVTREFSDWSVLPLTQPPDEVTLRLSRHGDAVRVEYALGGPAFRMLRLAYLPPGRPASVGPMACSPQRSGFVATFRDFQVGPPISRELHSPE
;
A
#
# COMPACT_ATOMS: atom_id res chain seq x y z
N MET A 1 -13.84 -5.59 8.17
CA MET A 1 -12.38 -5.60 8.00
C MET A 1 -11.73 -6.32 9.17
N LYS A 2 -10.57 -6.93 8.98
CA LYS A 2 -9.79 -7.66 9.98
C LYS A 2 -8.29 -7.36 9.84
N TRP A 3 -7.53 -7.62 10.90
CA TRP A 3 -6.08 -7.46 10.89
C TRP A 3 -5.36 -8.74 10.45
N HIS A 4 -4.36 -8.55 9.59
CA HIS A 4 -3.19 -9.39 9.48
C HIS A 4 -2.08 -8.69 10.26
N ASN A 5 -1.60 -9.29 11.35
CA ASN A 5 -0.69 -8.71 12.32
C ASN A 5 -1.23 -7.40 12.95
N PRO A 6 -2.12 -7.47 13.95
CA PRO A 6 -2.64 -6.28 14.59
C PRO A 6 -1.51 -5.43 15.22
N PRO A 7 -1.52 -4.10 15.04
CA PRO A 7 -0.53 -3.24 15.66
C PRO A 7 -0.76 -3.11 17.18
N PRO A 8 0.26 -2.71 17.95
CA PRO A 8 0.14 -2.57 19.41
C PRO A 8 -0.88 -1.51 19.82
N ARG A 9 -1.06 -0.46 19.03
CA ARG A 9 -2.07 0.58 19.27
C ARG A 9 -2.74 0.97 17.94
N TRP A 10 -4.05 1.05 17.98
CA TRP A 10 -4.84 1.51 16.85
C TRP A 10 -6.24 1.96 17.28
N THR A 11 -6.83 2.83 16.49
CA THR A 11 -8.22 3.26 16.60
C THR A 11 -8.86 3.24 15.23
N ALA A 12 -10.09 2.74 15.14
CA ALA A 12 -10.89 2.80 13.92
C ALA A 12 -12.27 3.35 14.25
N SER A 13 -12.71 4.33 13.47
CA SER A 13 -14.05 4.88 13.46
C SER A 13 -14.51 4.99 12.01
N GLU A 14 -15.76 5.43 11.79
CA GLU A 14 -16.28 5.58 10.43
C GLU A 14 -15.34 6.44 9.56
N GLY A 15 -14.83 5.85 8.47
CA GLY A 15 -13.94 6.51 7.51
C GLY A 15 -12.53 6.87 8.02
N HIS A 16 -12.15 6.47 9.24
CA HIS A 16 -10.86 6.85 9.84
C HIS A 16 -10.19 5.67 10.54
N LEU A 17 -8.89 5.47 10.25
CA LEU A 17 -8.03 4.51 10.93
C LEU A 17 -6.72 5.20 11.29
N THR A 18 -6.31 5.14 12.56
CA THR A 18 -4.96 5.51 13.01
C THR A 18 -4.33 4.30 13.68
N LEU A 19 -3.07 4.04 13.35
CA LEU A 19 -2.31 2.95 13.96
C LEU A 19 -0.89 3.41 14.31
N GLU A 20 -0.32 2.74 15.31
CA GLU A 20 1.08 2.86 15.69
C GLU A 20 1.75 1.49 15.51
N THR A 21 2.82 1.43 14.71
CA THR A 21 3.46 0.17 14.35
C THR A 21 4.22 -0.47 15.50
N GLY A 22 4.29 -1.79 15.49
CA GLY A 22 5.20 -2.58 16.30
C GLY A 22 6.66 -2.44 15.87
N ASP A 23 7.56 -3.08 16.63
CA ASP A 23 8.98 -3.02 16.36
C ASP A 23 9.40 -3.87 15.17
N GLN A 24 10.20 -3.31 14.28
CA GLN A 24 10.83 -3.97 13.13
C GLN A 24 9.86 -4.74 12.22
N THR A 25 8.73 -4.12 11.92
CA THR A 25 7.69 -4.71 11.06
C THR A 25 7.94 -4.44 9.59
N ASP A 26 7.69 -5.44 8.72
CA ASP A 26 7.86 -5.31 7.27
C ASP A 26 7.09 -6.38 6.49
N PHE A 27 6.95 -6.14 5.17
CA PHE A 27 6.60 -7.12 4.14
C PHE A 27 7.70 -7.12 3.08
N TRP A 28 8.47 -8.21 3.02
CA TRP A 28 9.55 -8.40 2.05
C TRP A 28 9.85 -9.87 1.83
N ARG A 29 10.26 -10.23 0.61
CA ARG A 29 10.68 -11.60 0.29
C ARG A 29 11.98 -11.61 -0.52
N GLU A 30 13.02 -12.18 0.07
CA GLU A 30 14.30 -12.65 -0.50
C GLU A 30 15.18 -11.55 -1.13
N THR A 31 14.71 -10.92 -2.21
CA THR A 31 15.50 -10.05 -3.09
C THR A 31 16.47 -9.15 -2.33
N HIS A 32 17.74 -9.18 -2.71
CA HIS A 32 18.86 -8.41 -2.18
C HIS A 32 19.23 -8.73 -0.72
N TYR A 33 18.23 -8.79 0.18
CA TYR A 33 18.48 -8.95 1.62
C TYR A 33 18.55 -10.41 2.08
N GLY A 34 18.04 -11.37 1.30
CA GLY A 34 18.06 -12.79 1.63
C GLY A 34 17.15 -13.22 2.79
N PHE A 35 16.24 -12.38 3.24
CA PHE A 35 15.28 -12.68 4.31
C PHE A 35 13.82 -12.62 3.82
N ILE A 36 12.94 -13.22 4.62
CA ILE A 36 11.49 -13.10 4.47
C ILE A 36 10.96 -12.37 5.70
N ARG A 37 10.15 -11.34 5.47
CA ARG A 37 9.39 -10.61 6.48
C ARG A 37 7.91 -10.60 6.10
N ASP A 38 7.05 -10.93 7.05
CA ASP A 38 5.58 -10.92 6.90
C ASP A 38 4.93 -10.40 8.19
N SER A 39 5.59 -9.43 8.84
CA SER A 39 5.22 -8.86 10.14
C SER A 39 4.56 -7.50 10.04
N GLY A 40 4.44 -6.92 8.87
CA GLY A 40 3.77 -5.64 8.65
C GLY A 40 2.29 -5.67 9.07
N HIS A 41 1.73 -4.51 9.37
CA HIS A 41 0.34 -4.36 9.77
C HIS A 41 -0.53 -4.13 8.54
N PHE A 42 -1.58 -4.94 8.39
CA PHE A 42 -2.48 -4.88 7.25
C PHE A 42 -3.93 -5.03 7.70
N PHE A 43 -4.72 -3.96 7.56
CA PHE A 43 -6.14 -3.92 7.91
C PHE A 43 -6.98 -4.08 6.65
N HIS A 44 -7.59 -5.24 6.44
CA HIS A 44 -8.10 -5.62 5.13
C HIS A 44 -9.51 -6.20 5.15
N GLN A 45 -10.11 -6.21 3.98
CA GLN A 45 -11.27 -7.03 3.64
C GLN A 45 -10.96 -7.90 2.43
N GLU A 46 -11.70 -9.00 2.30
CA GLU A 46 -11.66 -9.89 1.13
C GLU A 46 -12.55 -9.33 0.02
N VAL A 47 -12.08 -9.39 -1.22
CA VAL A 47 -12.79 -8.93 -2.41
C VAL A 47 -12.62 -9.95 -3.52
N GLU A 48 -13.71 -10.35 -4.15
CA GLU A 48 -13.72 -11.23 -5.31
C GLU A 48 -13.75 -10.43 -6.61
N GLY A 49 -13.11 -10.97 -7.66
CA GLY A 49 -13.11 -10.39 -9.00
C GLY A 49 -12.34 -9.08 -9.13
N ASP A 50 -12.81 -8.23 -10.04
CA ASP A 50 -12.22 -6.93 -10.31
C ASP A 50 -12.79 -5.86 -9.36
N PHE A 51 -11.94 -4.92 -8.94
CA PHE A 51 -12.33 -3.87 -8.00
C PHE A 51 -11.46 -2.63 -8.16
N THR A 52 -11.90 -1.55 -7.54
CA THR A 52 -11.08 -0.36 -7.26
C THR A 52 -11.09 -0.08 -5.76
N ALA A 53 -9.91 0.06 -5.16
CA ALA A 53 -9.72 0.48 -3.79
C ALA A 53 -9.07 1.86 -3.74
N THR A 54 -9.54 2.74 -2.86
CA THR A 54 -9.02 4.10 -2.69
C THR A 54 -8.84 4.41 -1.21
N VAL A 55 -7.79 5.14 -0.86
CA VAL A 55 -7.54 5.64 0.50
C VAL A 55 -6.77 6.95 0.45
N ARG A 56 -7.03 7.86 1.38
CA ARG A 56 -6.15 8.98 1.73
C ARG A 56 -5.35 8.63 2.95
N PHE A 57 -4.07 8.97 2.99
CA PHE A 57 -3.23 8.64 4.13
C PHE A 57 -2.08 9.61 4.34
N SER A 58 -1.60 9.64 5.57
CA SER A 58 -0.43 10.37 6.02
C SER A 58 0.35 9.55 7.04
N GLY A 59 1.59 9.94 7.34
CA GLY A 59 2.42 9.26 8.33
C GLY A 59 3.47 10.18 8.94
N GLU A 60 3.90 9.85 10.16
CA GLU A 60 5.00 10.54 10.85
C GLU A 60 6.36 9.92 10.48
N TYR A 61 6.72 10.01 9.21
CA TYR A 61 7.95 9.41 8.65
C TYR A 61 9.20 10.02 9.26
N ARG A 62 10.07 9.20 9.88
CA ARG A 62 11.27 9.64 10.59
C ARG A 62 12.48 8.74 10.41
N ALA A 63 12.24 7.43 10.26
CA ALA A 63 13.28 6.42 10.18
C ALA A 63 13.25 5.72 8.82
N LEU A 64 14.40 5.17 8.43
CA LEU A 64 14.55 4.41 7.19
C LEU A 64 13.48 3.34 7.07
N TYR A 65 12.81 3.32 5.92
CA TYR A 65 11.73 2.40 5.56
C TYR A 65 10.42 2.54 6.35
N ASP A 66 10.21 3.60 7.14
CA ASP A 66 8.86 3.93 7.60
C ASP A 66 7.93 4.00 6.39
N GLN A 67 6.84 3.23 6.38
CA GLN A 67 6.00 3.12 5.20
C GLN A 67 4.52 2.94 5.54
N ALA A 68 3.67 3.59 4.77
CA ALA A 68 2.22 3.46 4.84
C ALA A 68 1.59 3.56 3.44
N GLY A 69 0.46 2.90 3.25
CA GLY A 69 -0.28 2.92 1.98
C GLY A 69 -1.34 1.85 1.87
N LEU A 70 -1.52 1.31 0.67
CA LEU A 70 -2.44 0.22 0.36
C LEU A 70 -1.70 -1.07 0.00
N MET A 71 -2.31 -2.18 0.34
CA MET A 71 -1.86 -3.51 -0.06
C MET A 71 -2.99 -4.30 -0.70
N VAL A 72 -2.65 -5.07 -1.74
CA VAL A 72 -3.45 -6.15 -2.32
C VAL A 72 -2.67 -7.43 -2.13
N ARG A 73 -3.26 -8.42 -1.46
CA ARG A 73 -2.59 -9.67 -1.09
C ARG A 73 -3.45 -10.88 -1.45
N LEU A 74 -2.88 -11.84 -2.15
CA LEU A 74 -3.50 -13.13 -2.43
C LEU A 74 -3.07 -14.19 -1.41
N ASP A 75 -1.78 -14.18 -1.05
CA ASP A 75 -1.15 -15.06 -0.07
C ASP A 75 0.21 -14.48 0.36
N GLU A 76 1.02 -15.23 1.11
CA GLU A 76 2.33 -14.79 1.60
C GLU A 76 3.38 -14.60 0.50
N ARG A 77 3.13 -15.11 -0.72
CA ARG A 77 4.06 -15.07 -1.86
C ARG A 77 3.61 -14.17 -3.01
N HIS A 78 2.34 -13.75 -3.00
CA HIS A 78 1.74 -12.98 -4.09
C HIS A 78 0.99 -11.77 -3.51
N TRP A 79 1.63 -10.62 -3.57
CA TRP A 79 1.06 -9.37 -3.08
C TRP A 79 1.70 -8.15 -3.74
N LEU A 80 1.03 -7.04 -3.64
CA LEU A 80 1.53 -5.73 -4.03
C LEU A 80 1.23 -4.77 -2.88
N LYS A 81 2.24 -4.01 -2.44
CA LYS A 81 2.06 -2.86 -1.56
C LYS A 81 2.51 -1.58 -2.28
N ALA A 82 1.77 -0.50 -2.08
CA ALA A 82 2.08 0.81 -2.64
C ALA A 82 1.80 1.90 -1.61
N GLY A 83 2.61 2.94 -1.60
CA GLY A 83 2.44 4.02 -0.63
C GLY A 83 3.58 5.01 -0.61
N ILE A 84 3.74 5.62 0.54
CA ILE A 84 4.94 6.40 0.88
C ILE A 84 5.90 5.50 1.65
N GLU A 85 7.18 5.60 1.30
CA GLU A 85 8.29 5.00 2.01
C GLU A 85 9.38 6.06 2.24
N TYR A 86 9.90 6.11 3.45
CA TYR A 86 10.92 7.08 3.82
C TYR A 86 12.30 6.47 3.65
N THR A 87 13.05 6.93 2.67
CA THR A 87 14.43 6.51 2.41
C THR A 87 15.30 7.74 2.09
N ASP A 88 16.60 7.66 2.39
CA ASP A 88 17.57 8.71 2.07
C ASP A 88 17.17 10.11 2.60
N GLY A 89 16.43 10.17 3.70
CA GLY A 89 15.99 11.42 4.32
C GLY A 89 14.79 12.10 3.65
N VAL A 90 14.14 11.45 2.66
CA VAL A 90 12.98 11.99 1.95
C VAL A 90 11.87 10.95 1.78
N GLN A 91 10.65 11.44 1.57
CA GLN A 91 9.52 10.59 1.24
C GLN A 91 9.56 10.22 -0.25
N HIS A 92 9.30 8.93 -0.54
CA HIS A 92 9.20 8.41 -1.89
C HIS A 92 7.82 7.79 -2.11
N LEU A 93 7.24 7.96 -3.28
CA LEU A 93 6.23 7.01 -3.75
C LEU A 93 6.94 5.68 -3.98
N SER A 94 6.42 4.63 -3.37
CA SER A 94 7.00 3.29 -3.40
C SER A 94 5.99 2.26 -3.85
N VAL A 95 6.44 1.31 -4.65
CA VAL A 95 5.67 0.11 -5.01
C VAL A 95 6.58 -1.10 -4.86
N VAL A 96 6.09 -2.10 -4.14
CA VAL A 96 6.70 -3.44 -4.09
C VAL A 96 5.70 -4.44 -4.67
N VAL A 97 6.13 -5.17 -5.69
CA VAL A 97 5.37 -6.28 -6.27
C VAL A 97 6.07 -7.57 -5.90
N THR A 98 5.38 -8.47 -5.22
CA THR A 98 5.94 -9.76 -4.81
C THR A 98 5.24 -10.91 -5.52
N ARG A 99 6.03 -11.71 -6.21
CA ARG A 99 5.67 -12.98 -6.84
C ARG A 99 6.84 -13.93 -6.55
N GLU A 100 6.79 -14.60 -5.42
CA GLU A 100 7.89 -15.33 -4.78
C GLU A 100 9.01 -14.38 -4.29
N PHE A 101 9.46 -13.47 -5.11
CA PHE A 101 10.50 -12.48 -4.83
C PHE A 101 9.95 -11.06 -4.90
N SER A 102 10.42 -10.18 -4.03
CA SER A 102 10.02 -8.78 -4.00
C SER A 102 10.76 -7.97 -5.07
N ASP A 103 10.00 -7.17 -5.81
CA ASP A 103 10.45 -6.25 -6.86
C ASP A 103 10.04 -4.84 -6.45
N TRP A 104 11.00 -3.94 -6.25
CA TRP A 104 10.80 -2.63 -5.62
C TRP A 104 11.16 -1.47 -6.53
N SER A 105 10.33 -0.45 -6.54
CA SER A 105 10.59 0.82 -7.22
C SER A 105 10.18 2.01 -6.36
N VAL A 106 10.95 3.09 -6.45
CA VAL A 106 10.73 4.34 -5.72
C VAL A 106 10.83 5.55 -6.62
N LEU A 107 10.06 6.59 -6.31
CA LEU A 107 10.10 7.90 -6.94
C LEU A 107 10.14 8.98 -5.85
N PRO A 108 11.24 9.75 -5.71
CA PRO A 108 11.35 10.76 -4.66
C PRO A 108 10.33 11.89 -4.85
N LEU A 109 9.77 12.35 -3.75
CA LEU A 109 8.89 13.51 -3.70
C LEU A 109 9.70 14.74 -3.28
N THR A 110 9.89 15.69 -4.20
CA THR A 110 10.63 16.95 -3.93
C THR A 110 9.87 17.87 -2.97
N GLN A 111 8.56 17.79 -2.97
CA GLN A 111 7.65 18.51 -2.09
C GLN A 111 6.58 17.53 -1.61
N PRO A 112 6.86 16.76 -0.54
CA PRO A 112 5.89 15.81 -0.03
C PRO A 112 4.65 16.55 0.48
N PRO A 113 3.45 16.11 0.08
CA PRO A 113 2.22 16.65 0.61
C PRO A 113 1.96 16.15 2.03
N ASP A 114 1.11 16.84 2.77
CA ASP A 114 0.66 16.39 4.09
C ASP A 114 -0.11 15.05 4.00
N GLU A 115 -0.79 14.81 2.88
CA GLU A 115 -1.60 13.63 2.64
C GLU A 115 -1.50 13.18 1.18
N VAL A 116 -1.44 11.86 0.96
CA VAL A 116 -1.44 11.22 -0.36
C VAL A 116 -2.73 10.44 -0.55
N THR A 117 -3.29 10.49 -1.75
CA THR A 117 -4.37 9.59 -2.16
C THR A 117 -3.81 8.50 -3.05
N LEU A 118 -4.09 7.24 -2.70
CA LEU A 118 -3.81 6.08 -3.55
C LEU A 118 -5.09 5.47 -4.09
N ARG A 119 -4.99 4.95 -5.31
CA ARG A 119 -6.00 4.14 -5.96
C ARG A 119 -5.36 2.90 -6.56
N LEU A 120 -5.88 1.72 -6.17
CA LEU A 120 -5.51 0.42 -6.73
C LEU A 120 -6.70 -0.14 -7.48
N SER A 121 -6.54 -0.45 -8.77
CA SER A 121 -7.61 -1.06 -9.57
C SER A 121 -7.14 -2.41 -10.11
N ARG A 122 -7.89 -3.46 -9.78
CA ARG A 122 -7.64 -4.80 -10.29
C ARG A 122 -8.52 -5.08 -11.51
N HIS A 123 -7.91 -5.58 -12.59
CA HIS A 123 -8.55 -6.02 -13.82
C HIS A 123 -7.95 -7.36 -14.24
N GLY A 124 -8.56 -8.47 -13.78
CA GLY A 124 -8.05 -9.81 -14.04
C GLY A 124 -6.66 -10.03 -13.44
N ASP A 125 -5.65 -10.12 -14.29
CA ASP A 125 -4.25 -10.33 -13.93
C ASP A 125 -3.44 -9.04 -13.71
N ALA A 126 -4.05 -7.88 -13.90
CA ALA A 126 -3.39 -6.58 -13.79
C ALA A 126 -3.86 -5.81 -12.55
N VAL A 127 -2.91 -5.21 -11.83
CA VAL A 127 -3.17 -4.20 -10.80
C VAL A 127 -2.55 -2.88 -11.24
N ARG A 128 -3.42 -1.88 -11.45
CA ARG A 128 -3.01 -0.51 -11.73
C ARG A 128 -2.90 0.27 -10.42
N VAL A 129 -1.75 0.86 -10.18
CA VAL A 129 -1.47 1.74 -9.04
C VAL A 129 -1.45 3.17 -9.52
N GLU A 130 -2.25 4.01 -8.91
CA GLU A 130 -2.35 5.43 -9.20
C GLU A 130 -2.27 6.24 -7.91
N TYR A 131 -1.79 7.46 -8.01
CA TYR A 131 -1.66 8.41 -6.90
C TYR A 131 -2.15 9.80 -7.25
N ALA A 132 -2.57 10.55 -6.25
CA ALA A 132 -2.84 11.98 -6.34
C ALA A 132 -2.18 12.71 -5.16
N LEU A 133 -1.57 13.87 -5.43
CA LEU A 133 -0.89 14.75 -4.46
C LEU A 133 -1.68 16.05 -4.35
N GLY A 134 -2.63 16.11 -3.41
CA GLY A 134 -3.36 17.34 -3.10
C GLY A 134 -4.38 17.80 -4.16
N GLY A 135 -4.98 16.88 -4.92
CA GLY A 135 -6.01 17.22 -5.90
C GLY A 135 -6.72 15.99 -6.47
N PRO A 136 -7.72 16.17 -7.37
CA PRO A 136 -8.52 15.07 -7.90
C PRO A 136 -7.84 14.29 -9.03
N ALA A 137 -6.74 14.80 -9.59
CA ALA A 137 -6.08 14.20 -10.75
C ALA A 137 -5.18 13.04 -10.33
N PHE A 138 -5.53 11.84 -10.75
CA PHE A 138 -4.70 10.65 -10.57
C PHE A 138 -3.66 10.51 -11.67
N ARG A 139 -2.46 10.04 -11.29
CA ARG A 139 -1.37 9.68 -12.20
C ARG A 139 -1.01 8.23 -11.99
N MET A 140 -0.78 7.50 -13.07
CA MET A 140 -0.32 6.11 -12.98
C MET A 140 1.11 6.06 -12.44
N LEU A 141 1.32 5.23 -11.42
CA LEU A 141 2.62 4.93 -10.82
C LEU A 141 3.16 3.58 -11.30
N ARG A 142 2.30 2.59 -11.40
CA ARG A 142 2.68 1.23 -11.81
C ARG A 142 1.50 0.49 -12.44
N LEU A 143 1.79 -0.31 -13.45
CA LEU A 143 0.93 -1.40 -13.89
C LEU A 143 1.69 -2.71 -13.61
N ALA A 144 1.12 -3.57 -12.80
CA ALA A 144 1.78 -4.79 -12.33
C ALA A 144 0.91 -6.02 -12.58
N TYR A 145 1.55 -7.14 -12.83
CA TYR A 145 0.89 -8.45 -12.87
C TYR A 145 0.70 -8.99 -11.45
N LEU A 146 -0.49 -9.51 -11.19
CA LEU A 146 -0.81 -10.32 -10.00
C LEU A 146 -1.72 -11.47 -10.45
N PRO A 147 -1.47 -12.75 -10.04
CA PRO A 147 -2.24 -13.90 -10.52
C PRO A 147 -3.75 -13.72 -10.42
N PRO A 148 -4.52 -14.00 -11.51
CA PRO A 148 -5.97 -13.86 -11.52
C PRO A 148 -6.68 -15.04 -10.84
N GLY A 149 -8.02 -14.98 -10.79
CA GLY A 149 -8.88 -16.13 -10.45
C GLY A 149 -8.95 -16.50 -8.98
N ARG A 150 -8.45 -15.63 -8.08
CA ARG A 150 -8.55 -15.82 -6.62
C ARG A 150 -9.07 -14.56 -5.94
N PRO A 151 -9.82 -14.69 -4.84
CA PRO A 151 -10.11 -13.55 -3.96
C PRO A 151 -8.82 -12.85 -3.52
N ALA A 152 -8.89 -11.56 -3.33
CA ALA A 152 -7.80 -10.75 -2.82
C ALA A 152 -8.18 -10.10 -1.49
N SER A 153 -7.25 -10.06 -0.56
CA SER A 153 -7.33 -9.15 0.58
C SER A 153 -6.84 -7.77 0.16
N VAL A 154 -7.60 -6.72 0.47
CA VAL A 154 -7.23 -5.32 0.14
C VAL A 154 -7.50 -4.39 1.30
N GLY A 155 -6.59 -3.46 1.55
CA GLY A 155 -6.74 -2.47 2.61
C GLY A 155 -5.51 -1.65 2.94
N PRO A 156 -5.62 -0.76 3.94
CA PRO A 156 -4.51 -0.02 4.52
C PRO A 156 -3.41 -0.91 5.09
N MET A 157 -2.15 -0.52 4.88
CA MET A 157 -0.99 -1.17 5.49
C MET A 157 0.02 -0.14 6.00
N ALA A 158 0.76 -0.51 7.06
CA ALA A 158 1.91 0.25 7.55
C ALA A 158 2.98 -0.67 8.12
N CYS A 159 4.24 -0.24 7.99
CA CYS A 159 5.41 -0.92 8.52
C CYS A 159 6.45 0.09 9.03
N SER A 160 7.29 -0.36 9.95
CA SER A 160 8.49 0.36 10.42
C SER A 160 9.65 -0.61 10.63
N PRO A 161 10.42 -0.91 9.58
CA PRO A 161 11.48 -1.94 9.63
C PRO A 161 12.63 -1.64 10.60
N GLN A 162 12.87 -0.37 10.94
CA GLN A 162 14.01 0.05 11.77
C GLN A 162 13.63 0.53 13.16
N ARG A 163 12.35 0.59 13.50
CA ARG A 163 11.87 1.07 14.81
C ARG A 163 10.46 0.57 15.13
N SER A 164 9.98 0.88 16.33
CA SER A 164 8.56 0.87 16.70
C SER A 164 7.96 2.29 16.65
N GLY A 165 6.66 2.39 16.78
CA GLY A 165 5.98 3.66 17.03
C GLY A 165 5.89 4.61 15.80
N PHE A 166 5.93 4.10 14.59
CA PHE A 166 5.54 4.87 13.41
C PHE A 166 4.02 5.05 13.41
N VAL A 167 3.57 6.28 13.40
CA VAL A 167 2.14 6.61 13.36
C VAL A 167 1.70 6.83 11.92
N ALA A 168 0.70 6.07 11.48
CA ALA A 168 0.05 6.21 10.18
C ALA A 168 -1.45 6.46 10.37
N THR A 169 -2.00 7.38 9.57
CA THR A 169 -3.42 7.74 9.57
C THR A 169 -3.99 7.53 8.18
N PHE A 170 -5.14 6.87 8.11
CA PHE A 170 -5.86 6.56 6.88
C PHE A 170 -7.28 7.11 6.96
N ARG A 171 -7.75 7.67 5.85
CA ARG A 171 -9.09 8.26 5.72
C ARG A 171 -9.78 7.76 4.47
N ASP A 172 -11.10 7.64 4.56
CA ASP A 172 -11.98 7.35 3.43
C ASP A 172 -11.55 6.12 2.63
N PHE A 173 -11.05 5.08 3.33
CA PHE A 173 -10.80 3.81 2.67
C PHE A 173 -12.11 3.23 2.16
N GLN A 174 -12.17 2.93 0.88
CA GLN A 174 -13.32 2.33 0.24
C GLN A 174 -12.90 1.38 -0.88
N VAL A 175 -13.74 0.37 -1.08
CA VAL A 175 -13.64 -0.57 -2.19
C VAL A 175 -14.96 -0.56 -2.94
N GLY A 176 -14.88 -0.46 -4.25
CA GLY A 176 -16.04 -0.43 -5.14
C GLY A 176 -15.78 -1.12 -6.47
N PRO A 177 -16.72 -0.99 -7.41
CA PRO A 177 -16.56 -1.53 -8.76
C PRO A 177 -15.28 -1.05 -9.42
N PRO A 178 -14.71 -1.83 -10.36
CA PRO A 178 -13.53 -1.41 -11.10
C PRO A 178 -13.81 -0.16 -11.94
N ILE A 179 -12.86 0.79 -11.94
CA ILE A 179 -12.89 1.91 -12.90
C ILE A 179 -12.58 1.39 -14.30
N SER A 180 -12.64 2.27 -15.33
CA SER A 180 -12.29 1.90 -16.71
C SER A 180 -10.94 1.19 -16.79
N ARG A 181 -10.87 0.12 -17.59
CA ARG A 181 -9.63 -0.61 -17.89
C ARG A 181 -8.68 0.19 -18.78
N GLU A 182 -9.19 1.17 -19.50
CA GLU A 182 -8.38 2.00 -20.39
C GLU A 182 -7.33 2.78 -19.60
N LEU A 183 -6.09 2.74 -20.06
CA LEU A 183 -4.95 3.41 -19.42
C LEU A 183 -4.79 4.86 -19.87
N HIS A 184 -5.27 5.16 -21.08
CA HIS A 184 -5.16 6.48 -21.70
C HIS A 184 -6.52 6.91 -22.23
N SER A 185 -6.82 8.20 -22.14
CA SER A 185 -7.97 8.78 -22.84
C SER A 185 -7.68 8.76 -24.35
N PRO A 186 -8.65 8.47 -25.23
CA PRO A 186 -8.48 8.70 -26.65
C PRO A 186 -8.17 10.18 -26.88
N GLU A 187 -7.20 10.47 -27.75
CA GLU A 187 -6.90 11.81 -28.20
C GLU A 187 -8.06 12.42 -28.99
#